data_6003877c6a4701d904b4506847940e73
#
_entry.id   6003877c6a4701d904b4506847940e73
#
_cell.length_a   1.000
_cell.length_b   1.000
_cell.length_c   1.000
_cell.angle_alpha   90.00
_cell.angle_beta   90.00
_cell.angle_gamma   90.00
#
_symmetry.space_group_name_H-M   'P 1'
#
loop_
_entity.id
_entity.type
_entity.pdbx_description
1 polymer ?
#
loop_
_entity_poly.entity_id
_entity_poly.type
_entity_poly.pdbx_seq_one_letter_code
_entity_poly.pdbx_strand_id
1 'polypeptide(L)'
;MSKQVVIVGGGVIGLLTALNLAADVDQVVVCDQGEVGRESSWAGGGIVSPLYPWRYSPAVTALAHWSQDFYPQLGERLFASTGIDPQVHTTGLYWLDLDDETEALAWAAREQRPLSAVDISAAYDAVPVLGPGYRHALSLAGVANL
;
A
#
# COMPACT_ATOMS: atom_id res chain seq x y z
N MET A 1 -32.86 15.30 -11.41
CA MET A 1 -32.24 14.35 -12.35
C MET A 1 -31.56 13.30 -11.52
N SER A 2 -31.82 12.01 -11.78
CA SER A 2 -31.15 10.90 -11.14
C SER A 2 -29.68 10.89 -11.53
N LYS A 3 -28.76 10.82 -10.53
CA LYS A 3 -27.32 10.74 -10.74
C LYS A 3 -26.91 9.27 -10.83
N GLN A 4 -26.48 8.86 -12.01
CA GLN A 4 -26.04 7.49 -12.28
C GLN A 4 -24.56 7.50 -12.69
N VAL A 5 -23.76 6.59 -12.13
CA VAL A 5 -22.33 6.45 -12.43
C VAL A 5 -22.05 5.02 -12.90
N VAL A 6 -21.33 4.90 -14.00
CA VAL A 6 -20.81 3.62 -14.51
C VAL A 6 -19.30 3.61 -14.34
N ILE A 7 -18.79 2.56 -13.70
CA ILE A 7 -17.36 2.33 -13.48
C ILE A 7 -16.95 1.13 -14.32
N VAL A 8 -15.93 1.31 -15.17
CA VAL A 8 -15.36 0.24 -15.99
C VAL A 8 -14.11 -0.30 -15.30
N GLY A 9 -14.14 -1.57 -14.93
CA GLY A 9 -13.12 -2.28 -14.20
C GLY A 9 -13.53 -2.55 -12.74
N GLY A 10 -13.62 -3.81 -12.37
CA GLY A 10 -13.98 -4.31 -11.04
C GLY A 10 -12.77 -4.70 -10.18
N GLY A 11 -11.59 -4.12 -10.43
CA GLY A 11 -10.42 -4.24 -9.54
C GLY A 11 -10.55 -3.35 -8.30
N VAL A 12 -9.52 -3.33 -7.44
CA VAL A 12 -9.53 -2.57 -6.17
C VAL A 12 -9.87 -1.08 -6.38
N ILE A 13 -9.35 -0.45 -7.43
CA ILE A 13 -9.62 0.95 -7.72
C ILE A 13 -11.09 1.18 -8.07
N GLY A 14 -11.67 0.37 -8.98
CA GLY A 14 -13.08 0.50 -9.36
C GLY A 14 -14.03 0.21 -8.21
N LEU A 15 -13.75 -0.82 -7.41
CA LEU A 15 -14.57 -1.18 -6.26
C LEU A 15 -14.52 -0.12 -5.15
N LEU A 16 -13.34 0.43 -4.82
CA LEU A 16 -13.22 1.51 -3.84
C LEU A 16 -13.85 2.82 -4.36
N THR A 17 -13.76 3.09 -5.65
CA THR A 17 -14.47 4.22 -6.27
C THR A 17 -15.99 4.05 -6.13
N ALA A 18 -16.52 2.85 -6.43
CA ALA A 18 -17.92 2.54 -6.25
C ALA A 18 -18.38 2.72 -4.80
N LEU A 19 -17.62 2.18 -3.85
CA LEU A 19 -17.88 2.26 -2.43
C LEU A 19 -17.95 3.72 -1.92
N ASN A 20 -17.01 4.56 -2.38
CA ASN A 20 -16.97 5.96 -1.97
C ASN A 20 -18.08 6.82 -2.62
N LEU A 21 -18.50 6.48 -3.85
CA LEU A 21 -19.56 7.23 -4.54
C LEU A 21 -20.98 6.79 -4.15
N ALA A 22 -21.13 5.60 -3.58
CA ALA A 22 -22.45 5.00 -3.31
C ALA A 22 -23.39 5.86 -2.44
N ALA A 23 -22.84 6.73 -1.58
CA ALA A 23 -23.62 7.65 -0.76
C ALA A 23 -24.03 8.95 -1.47
N ASP A 24 -23.36 9.30 -2.57
CA ASP A 24 -23.51 10.61 -3.24
C ASP A 24 -24.32 10.55 -4.55
N VAL A 25 -24.65 9.32 -5.01
CA VAL A 25 -25.35 9.08 -6.26
C VAL A 25 -26.46 8.07 -6.10
N ASP A 26 -27.49 8.15 -6.97
CA ASP A 26 -28.67 7.27 -6.89
C ASP A 26 -28.36 5.83 -7.34
N GLN A 27 -27.38 5.67 -8.23
CA GLN A 27 -26.97 4.35 -8.71
C GLN A 27 -25.50 4.33 -9.12
N VAL A 28 -24.79 3.28 -8.69
CA VAL A 28 -23.44 2.92 -9.18
C VAL A 28 -23.50 1.56 -9.86
N VAL A 29 -22.98 1.48 -11.08
CA VAL A 29 -22.85 0.23 -11.83
C VAL A 29 -21.39 -0.03 -12.08
N VAL A 30 -20.87 -1.18 -11.67
CA VAL A 30 -19.51 -1.63 -11.98
C VAL A 30 -19.58 -2.67 -13.07
N CYS A 31 -18.86 -2.44 -14.17
CA CYS A 31 -18.74 -3.36 -15.28
C CYS A 31 -17.33 -3.90 -15.38
N ASP A 32 -17.19 -5.20 -15.49
CA ASP A 32 -15.90 -5.87 -15.71
C ASP A 32 -16.03 -6.87 -16.89
N GLN A 33 -14.90 -7.17 -17.54
CA GLN A 33 -14.86 -8.14 -18.64
C GLN A 33 -14.87 -9.60 -18.15
N GLY A 34 -14.52 -9.81 -16.86
CA GLY A 34 -14.41 -11.12 -16.25
C GLY A 34 -14.94 -11.15 -14.83
N GLU A 35 -14.38 -12.00 -14.00
CA GLU A 35 -14.70 -12.09 -12.58
C GLU A 35 -14.10 -10.90 -11.83
N VAL A 36 -14.94 -10.21 -11.06
CA VAL A 36 -14.54 -9.02 -10.28
C VAL A 36 -13.42 -9.35 -9.31
N GLY A 37 -12.38 -8.51 -9.30
CA GLY A 37 -11.23 -8.60 -8.40
C GLY A 37 -10.18 -9.63 -8.80
N ARG A 38 -10.37 -10.40 -9.89
CA ARG A 38 -9.53 -11.55 -10.23
C ARG A 38 -8.35 -11.31 -11.16
N GLU A 39 -8.09 -10.05 -11.52
CA GLU A 39 -6.94 -9.70 -12.38
C GLU A 39 -5.78 -9.11 -11.57
N SER A 40 -5.29 -7.91 -11.91
CA SER A 40 -4.13 -7.30 -11.25
C SER A 40 -4.28 -7.11 -9.75
N SER A 41 -5.50 -6.86 -9.26
CA SER A 41 -5.75 -6.74 -7.81
C SER A 41 -5.57 -8.05 -7.06
N TRP A 42 -5.91 -9.17 -7.71
CA TRP A 42 -5.67 -10.50 -7.17
C TRP A 42 -4.18 -10.89 -7.17
N ALA A 43 -3.47 -10.45 -8.21
CA ALA A 43 -2.04 -10.73 -8.37
C ALA A 43 -1.14 -9.80 -7.54
N GLY A 44 -1.72 -8.79 -6.89
CA GLY A 44 -0.99 -7.84 -6.06
C GLY A 44 -0.40 -8.50 -4.81
N GLY A 45 0.83 -8.12 -4.44
CA GLY A 45 1.50 -8.62 -3.23
C GLY A 45 1.03 -7.98 -1.92
N GLY A 46 0.01 -7.12 -1.96
CA GLY A 46 -0.60 -6.51 -0.77
C GLY A 46 0.25 -5.44 -0.06
N ILE A 47 1.42 -5.08 -0.57
CA ILE A 47 2.29 -4.08 0.06
C ILE A 47 1.73 -2.68 -0.20
N VAL A 48 1.39 -1.97 0.88
CA VAL A 48 0.82 -0.61 0.82
C VAL A 48 1.95 0.42 0.79
N SER A 49 2.85 0.29 -0.17
CA SER A 49 3.94 1.24 -0.46
C SER A 49 4.52 0.95 -1.83
N PRO A 50 5.01 1.96 -2.57
CA PRO A 50 5.97 1.72 -3.63
C PRO A 50 7.21 1.03 -3.05
N LEU A 51 7.74 0.01 -3.74
CA LEU A 51 8.90 -0.76 -3.23
C LEU A 51 10.15 0.10 -3.06
N TYR A 52 10.33 1.10 -3.90
CA TYR A 52 11.44 2.05 -3.85
C TYR A 52 10.89 3.47 -3.96
N PRO A 53 10.29 4.04 -2.88
CA PRO A 53 9.52 5.27 -2.96
C PRO A 53 10.33 6.49 -3.41
N TRP A 54 11.64 6.50 -3.19
CA TRP A 54 12.54 7.57 -3.65
C TRP A 54 12.77 7.62 -5.16
N ARG A 55 12.41 6.56 -5.88
CA ARG A 55 12.56 6.45 -7.35
C ARG A 55 11.34 6.95 -8.12
N TYR A 56 10.31 7.42 -7.42
CA TYR A 56 9.06 7.88 -8.03
C TYR A 56 8.95 9.41 -8.04
N SER A 57 8.08 9.92 -8.92
CA SER A 57 7.80 11.36 -8.98
C SER A 57 7.07 11.85 -7.72
N PRO A 58 7.17 13.16 -7.38
CA PRO A 58 6.46 13.73 -6.24
C PRO A 58 4.94 13.48 -6.26
N ALA A 59 4.32 13.45 -7.45
CA ALA A 59 2.89 13.18 -7.57
C ALA A 59 2.53 11.75 -7.14
N VAL A 60 3.35 10.75 -7.49
CA VAL A 60 3.18 9.37 -7.04
C VAL A 60 3.41 9.26 -5.54
N THR A 61 4.45 9.94 -5.02
CA THR A 61 4.74 9.99 -3.58
C THR A 61 3.57 10.56 -2.79
N ALA A 62 2.96 11.66 -3.23
CA ALA A 62 1.82 12.28 -2.56
C ALA A 62 0.60 11.33 -2.49
N LEU A 63 0.29 10.64 -3.61
CA LEU A 63 -0.79 9.64 -3.63
C LEU A 63 -0.49 8.44 -2.73
N ALA A 64 0.76 7.96 -2.73
CA ALA A 64 1.18 6.84 -1.90
C ALA A 64 1.07 7.17 -0.40
N HIS A 65 1.49 8.37 0.01
CA HIS A 65 1.37 8.82 1.39
C HIS A 65 -0.10 8.89 1.83
N TRP A 66 -0.95 9.54 1.02
CA TRP A 66 -2.38 9.60 1.31
C TRP A 66 -2.99 8.20 1.44
N SER A 67 -2.62 7.28 0.55
CA SER A 67 -3.08 5.90 0.56
C SER A 67 -2.63 5.17 1.83
N GLN A 68 -1.36 5.26 2.19
CA GLN A 68 -0.81 4.63 3.39
C GLN A 68 -1.53 5.07 4.67
N ASP A 69 -1.81 6.36 4.80
CA ASP A 69 -2.52 6.91 5.95
C ASP A 69 -4.01 6.50 5.99
N PHE A 70 -4.60 6.22 4.83
CA PHE A 70 -6.01 5.85 4.69
C PHE A 70 -6.29 4.35 4.91
N TYR A 71 -5.37 3.46 4.54
CA TYR A 71 -5.61 2.01 4.54
C TYR A 71 -6.00 1.41 5.90
N PRO A 72 -5.40 1.79 7.05
CA PRO A 72 -5.81 1.26 8.35
C PRO A 72 -7.29 1.55 8.66
N GLN A 73 -7.74 2.78 8.45
CA GLN A 73 -9.14 3.18 8.65
C GLN A 73 -10.09 2.50 7.66
N LEU A 74 -9.64 2.30 6.41
CA LEU A 74 -10.40 1.57 5.42
C LEU A 74 -10.60 0.11 5.85
N GLY A 75 -9.56 -0.54 6.36
CA GLY A 75 -9.62 -1.91 6.87
C GLY A 75 -10.64 -2.07 7.99
N GLU A 76 -10.59 -1.20 8.99
CA GLU A 76 -11.57 -1.16 10.09
C GLU A 76 -13.01 -0.96 9.58
N ARG A 77 -13.21 -0.02 8.65
CA ARG A 77 -14.53 0.26 8.06
C ARG A 77 -15.07 -0.94 7.28
N LEU A 78 -14.23 -1.60 6.49
CA LEU A 78 -14.62 -2.78 5.72
C LEU A 78 -14.98 -3.94 6.65
N PHE A 79 -14.18 -4.20 7.67
CA PHE A 79 -14.49 -5.24 8.65
C PHE A 79 -15.79 -4.97 9.37
N ALA A 80 -16.02 -3.75 9.86
CA ALA A 80 -17.25 -3.36 10.55
C ALA A 80 -18.50 -3.51 9.67
N SER A 81 -18.39 -3.27 8.36
CA SER A 81 -19.54 -3.32 7.44
C SER A 81 -19.81 -4.68 6.83
N THR A 82 -18.80 -5.55 6.73
CA THR A 82 -18.89 -6.84 6.00
C THR A 82 -18.67 -8.07 6.88
N GLY A 83 -18.01 -7.90 8.04
CA GLY A 83 -17.50 -9.01 8.85
C GLY A 83 -16.27 -9.71 8.25
N ILE A 84 -15.76 -9.24 7.12
CA ILE A 84 -14.56 -9.80 6.47
C ILE A 84 -13.38 -8.92 6.82
N ASP A 85 -12.37 -9.50 7.49
CA ASP A 85 -11.14 -8.81 7.83
C ASP A 85 -10.22 -8.75 6.60
N PRO A 86 -9.90 -7.55 6.07
CA PRO A 86 -8.95 -7.41 4.99
C PRO A 86 -7.49 -7.60 5.43
N GLN A 87 -7.22 -7.86 6.71
CA GLN A 87 -5.92 -8.17 7.29
C GLN A 87 -4.87 -7.07 7.07
N VAL A 88 -5.26 -5.81 7.25
CA VAL A 88 -4.32 -4.68 7.16
C VAL A 88 -3.38 -4.69 8.36
N HIS A 89 -2.13 -5.11 8.15
CA HIS A 89 -1.12 -5.18 9.19
C HIS A 89 0.03 -4.21 8.92
N THR A 90 0.39 -3.37 9.89
CA THR A 90 1.57 -2.51 9.80
C THR A 90 2.78 -3.29 10.30
N THR A 91 3.53 -3.88 9.39
CA THR A 91 4.70 -4.73 9.70
C THR A 91 6.03 -4.06 9.40
N GLY A 92 6.01 -2.94 8.67
CA GLY A 92 7.22 -2.28 8.18
C GLY A 92 7.81 -2.94 6.94
N LEU A 93 8.92 -2.38 6.48
CA LEU A 93 9.65 -2.85 5.32
C LEU A 93 11.16 -2.67 5.55
N TYR A 94 11.95 -3.67 5.17
CA TYR A 94 13.39 -3.61 5.13
C TYR A 94 13.91 -3.61 3.69
N TRP A 95 14.94 -2.82 3.44
CA TRP A 95 15.76 -2.91 2.24
C TRP A 95 17.16 -3.34 2.65
N LEU A 96 17.72 -4.29 1.93
CA LEU A 96 19.00 -4.90 2.25
C LEU A 96 20.02 -4.57 1.17
N ASP A 97 21.22 -4.15 1.57
CA ASP A 97 22.37 -3.85 0.69
C ASP A 97 21.98 -2.99 -0.53
N LEU A 98 21.27 -1.88 -0.30
CA LEU A 98 20.87 -0.95 -1.36
C LEU A 98 22.05 -0.18 -1.93
N ASP A 99 22.12 -0.09 -3.26
CA ASP A 99 23.14 0.73 -3.96
C ASP A 99 22.83 2.24 -3.87
N ASP A 100 21.54 2.62 -3.74
CA ASP A 100 21.05 4.00 -3.67
C ASP A 100 20.55 4.40 -2.26
N GLU A 101 21.22 3.90 -1.22
CA GLU A 101 20.90 4.20 0.19
C GLU A 101 20.91 5.70 0.50
N THR A 102 21.89 6.44 -0.04
CA THR A 102 22.00 7.90 0.16
C THR A 102 20.77 8.63 -0.38
N GLU A 103 20.29 8.27 -1.55
CA GLU A 103 19.08 8.83 -2.17
C GLU A 103 17.83 8.47 -1.37
N ALA A 104 17.76 7.25 -0.86
CA ALA A 104 16.66 6.79 -0.01
C ALA A 104 16.56 7.63 1.28
N LEU A 105 17.68 7.84 1.97
CA LEU A 105 17.73 8.65 3.20
C LEU A 105 17.44 10.13 2.92
N ALA A 106 17.95 10.69 1.83
CA ALA A 106 17.65 12.06 1.41
C ALA A 106 16.16 12.25 1.08
N TRP A 107 15.55 11.28 0.41
CA TRP A 107 14.10 11.26 0.18
C TRP A 107 13.34 11.23 1.51
N ALA A 108 13.71 10.34 2.42
CA ALA A 108 13.04 10.19 3.71
C ALA A 108 13.07 11.48 4.53
N ALA A 109 14.21 12.19 4.55
CA ALA A 109 14.34 13.47 5.21
C ALA A 109 13.44 14.55 4.58
N ARG A 110 13.36 14.60 3.24
CA ARG A 110 12.52 15.55 2.51
C ARG A 110 11.03 15.29 2.72
N GLU A 111 10.62 14.01 2.67
CA GLU A 111 9.23 13.60 2.80
C GLU A 111 8.79 13.37 4.25
N GLN A 112 9.68 13.62 5.22
CA GLN A 112 9.45 13.43 6.66
C GLN A 112 8.98 12.00 6.99
N ARG A 113 9.59 11.00 6.34
CA ARG A 113 9.29 9.58 6.59
C ARG A 113 10.31 8.96 7.55
N PRO A 114 9.88 8.04 8.44
CA PRO A 114 10.75 7.41 9.44
C PRO A 114 11.60 6.27 8.85
N LEU A 115 12.21 6.50 7.68
CA LEU A 115 13.19 5.60 7.09
C LEU A 115 14.56 5.88 7.72
N SER A 116 15.22 4.86 8.21
CA SER A 116 16.55 4.98 8.80
C SER A 116 17.42 3.76 8.53
N ALA A 117 18.72 3.97 8.53
CA ALA A 117 19.69 2.88 8.59
C ALA A 117 19.59 2.20 9.97
N VAL A 118 19.58 0.89 9.97
CA VAL A 118 19.53 0.06 11.17
C VAL A 118 20.64 -0.99 11.14
N ASP A 119 21.02 -1.51 12.32
CA ASP A 119 21.92 -2.64 12.37
C ASP A 119 21.31 -3.83 11.65
N ILE A 120 22.11 -4.55 10.87
CA ILE A 120 21.64 -5.69 10.07
C ILE A 120 21.06 -6.81 10.94
N SER A 121 21.49 -6.92 12.20
CA SER A 121 20.92 -7.89 13.15
C SER A 121 19.42 -7.68 13.34
N ALA A 122 18.94 -6.42 13.32
CA ALA A 122 17.52 -6.14 13.43
C ALA A 122 16.69 -6.74 12.28
N ALA A 123 17.24 -6.78 11.06
CA ALA A 123 16.58 -7.44 9.94
C ALA A 123 16.59 -8.97 10.09
N TYR A 124 17.69 -9.55 10.55
CA TYR A 124 17.77 -10.99 10.81
C TYR A 124 16.84 -11.43 11.95
N ASP A 125 16.72 -10.62 13.00
CA ASP A 125 15.82 -10.90 14.13
C ASP A 125 14.34 -10.82 13.69
N ALA A 126 14.01 -9.82 12.85
CA ALA A 126 12.65 -9.64 12.34
C ALA A 126 12.25 -10.70 11.30
N VAL A 127 13.22 -11.23 10.55
CA VAL A 127 13.00 -12.21 9.47
C VAL A 127 13.94 -13.41 9.66
N PRO A 128 13.62 -14.35 10.58
CA PRO A 128 14.52 -15.48 10.91
C PRO A 128 14.84 -16.42 9.75
N VAL A 129 14.03 -16.39 8.68
CA VAL A 129 14.26 -17.18 7.47
C VAL A 129 15.14 -16.46 6.43
N LEU A 130 15.61 -15.24 6.76
CA LEU A 130 16.49 -14.48 5.86
C LEU A 130 17.83 -15.21 5.68
N GLY A 131 18.19 -15.45 4.43
CA GLY A 131 19.49 -16.05 4.09
C GLY A 131 20.65 -15.14 4.53
N PRO A 132 21.82 -15.72 4.91
CA PRO A 132 22.96 -14.93 5.38
C PRO A 132 23.63 -14.15 4.24
N GLY A 133 24.42 -13.12 4.60
CA GLY A 133 25.31 -12.42 3.67
C GLY A 133 25.03 -10.93 3.51
N TYR A 134 23.90 -10.43 3.98
CA TYR A 134 23.59 -9.00 3.99
C TYR A 134 24.38 -8.25 5.06
N ARG A 135 24.75 -7.00 4.78
CA ARG A 135 25.59 -6.16 5.65
C ARG A 135 24.94 -4.84 6.04
N HIS A 136 24.03 -4.34 5.23
CA HIS A 136 23.36 -3.07 5.44
C HIS A 136 21.85 -3.23 5.36
N ALA A 137 21.13 -2.52 6.21
CA ALA A 137 19.68 -2.50 6.19
C ALA A 137 19.12 -1.09 6.40
N LEU A 138 18.13 -0.72 5.60
CA LEU A 138 17.23 0.38 5.89
C LEU A 138 15.90 -0.18 6.38
N SER A 139 15.27 0.51 7.32
CA SER A 139 13.95 0.16 7.86
C SER A 139 12.99 1.32 7.77
N LEU A 140 11.76 1.03 7.34
CA LEU A 140 10.62 1.93 7.35
C LEU A 140 9.45 1.27 8.08
N ALA A 141 9.22 1.66 9.34
CA ALA A 141 8.27 0.98 10.24
C ALA A 141 6.79 1.14 9.86
N GLY A 142 6.43 2.20 9.15
CA GLY A 142 5.03 2.56 8.88
C GLY A 142 4.40 1.90 7.64
N VAL A 143 5.02 0.89 7.05
CA VAL A 143 4.46 0.20 5.86
C VAL A 143 3.51 -0.90 6.29
N ALA A 144 2.29 -0.85 5.73
CA ALA A 144 1.30 -1.89 5.92
C ALA A 144 1.30 -2.90 4.76
N ASN A 145 0.77 -4.08 5.02
CA ASN A 145 0.42 -5.10 4.04
C ASN A 145 -1.00 -5.63 4.28
N LEU A 146 -1.55 -6.29 3.25
CA LEU A 146 -2.87 -6.89 3.20
C LEU A 146 -2.75 -8.40 3.04
#